data_83147ebfbd07f5dd68c90c806451f438
#
_entry.id   83147ebfbd07f5dd68c90c806451f438
#
_cell.length_a   1.000
_cell.length_b   1.000
_cell.length_c   1.000
_cell.angle_alpha   90.00
_cell.angle_beta   90.00
_cell.angle_gamma   90.00
#
_symmetry.space_group_name_H-M   'P 1'
#
loop_
_entity.id
_entity.type
_entity.pdbx_description
1 polymer ?
#
loop_
_entity_poly.entity_id
_entity_poly.type
_entity_poly.pdbx_seq_one_letter_code
_entity_poly.pdbx_strand_id
1 'polypeptide(L)'
;MEIVVTGGRGQSGRWIVERLAADHAVTCLDRDHPGADGHPAVDYRALDLTDPGGVFDVLTEVDPDAVVHWAAIPVAGTRPGVETYRNNTLAAHNVLTAAGRVGARVVQASSDGAYGFFFAAETPVPDHLPITEEHALRPEDAYGLSKVVTEEIGKTVARRDGVGVASLRPSWIQTPGDYPCRDEEYVSDLAAGAGNYWSYVDVRDVVDLVEAALTGEVRGHQAFNCVGPDNALGRPLRELMEAQYGAVPADCSVVGDAAAYDTSKATELLGWEPTRSWREAADETVSPPAG
;
A
#
# COMPACT_ATOMS: atom_id res chain seq x y z
N MET A 1 3.78 -18.64 11.25
CA MET A 1 2.37 -18.52 10.78
C MET A 1 2.26 -19.15 9.41
N GLU A 2 1.07 -19.64 9.08
CA GLU A 2 0.67 -19.93 7.71
C GLU A 2 0.09 -18.65 7.10
N ILE A 3 0.67 -18.15 6.01
CA ILE A 3 0.28 -16.85 5.41
C ILE A 3 -0.04 -17.02 3.94
N VAL A 4 -1.19 -16.52 3.52
CA VAL A 4 -1.49 -16.39 2.10
C VAL A 4 -1.18 -14.96 1.64
N VAL A 5 -0.36 -14.83 0.60
CA VAL A 5 -0.04 -13.54 -0.05
C VAL A 5 -0.65 -13.52 -1.44
N THR A 6 -1.46 -12.53 -1.76
CA THR A 6 -1.96 -12.34 -3.13
C THR A 6 -1.19 -11.23 -3.83
N GLY A 7 -0.93 -11.38 -5.13
CA GLY A 7 -0.16 -10.39 -5.89
C GLY A 7 1.35 -10.40 -5.55
N GLY A 8 1.85 -11.50 -5.02
CA GLY A 8 3.24 -11.64 -4.59
C GLY A 8 4.26 -11.61 -5.72
N ARG A 9 3.85 -11.69 -6.99
CA ARG A 9 4.71 -11.52 -8.16
C ARG A 9 4.82 -10.08 -8.67
N GLY A 10 4.02 -9.18 -8.09
CA GLY A 10 4.10 -7.75 -8.40
C GLY A 10 5.41 -7.10 -7.93
N GLN A 11 5.67 -5.88 -8.44
CA GLN A 11 6.90 -5.13 -8.15
C GLN A 11 7.21 -5.02 -6.65
N SER A 12 6.24 -4.67 -5.83
CA SER A 12 6.38 -4.61 -4.36
C SER A 12 6.02 -5.93 -3.66
N GLY A 13 5.11 -6.72 -4.24
CA GLY A 13 4.65 -7.98 -3.65
C GLY A 13 5.77 -9.01 -3.46
N ARG A 14 6.71 -9.10 -4.39
CA ARG A 14 7.87 -10.00 -4.28
C ARG A 14 8.76 -9.69 -3.07
N TRP A 15 8.88 -8.44 -2.67
CA TRP A 15 9.60 -8.05 -1.46
C TRP A 15 8.90 -8.53 -0.20
N ILE A 16 7.56 -8.46 -0.19
CA ILE A 16 6.74 -9.00 0.91
C ILE A 16 6.90 -10.52 0.99
N VAL A 17 6.80 -11.22 -0.14
CA VAL A 17 6.96 -12.69 -0.20
C VAL A 17 8.33 -13.11 0.29
N GLU A 18 9.42 -12.50 -0.21
CA GLU A 18 10.80 -12.77 0.20
C GLU A 18 10.98 -12.61 1.71
N ARG A 19 10.49 -11.51 2.28
CA ARG A 19 10.62 -11.25 3.72
C ARG A 19 9.84 -12.25 4.56
N LEU A 20 8.58 -12.51 4.17
CA LEU A 20 7.73 -13.41 4.94
C LEU A 20 8.16 -14.86 4.84
N ALA A 21 8.68 -15.30 3.70
CA ALA A 21 9.16 -16.66 3.49
C ALA A 21 10.40 -17.01 4.35
N ALA A 22 11.10 -16.02 4.90
CA ALA A 22 12.23 -16.25 5.81
C ALA A 22 11.78 -16.85 7.15
N ASP A 23 10.59 -16.50 7.64
CA ASP A 23 10.14 -16.83 9.01
C ASP A 23 8.77 -17.55 9.05
N HIS A 24 8.08 -17.66 7.90
CA HIS A 24 6.71 -18.16 7.81
C HIS A 24 6.53 -19.16 6.67
N ALA A 25 5.51 -20.01 6.75
CA ALA A 25 5.03 -20.77 5.60
C ALA A 25 4.18 -19.82 4.72
N VAL A 26 4.52 -19.69 3.44
CA VAL A 26 3.89 -18.75 2.53
C VAL A 26 3.28 -19.45 1.33
N THR A 27 1.99 -19.26 1.12
CA THR A 27 1.29 -19.58 -0.12
C THR A 27 1.04 -18.29 -0.91
N CYS A 28 1.59 -18.19 -2.12
CA CYS A 28 1.44 -17.02 -2.98
C CYS A 28 0.40 -17.27 -4.07
N LEU A 29 -0.64 -16.44 -4.12
CA LEU A 29 -1.67 -16.47 -5.15
C LEU A 29 -1.46 -15.33 -6.15
N ASP A 30 -1.27 -15.67 -7.41
CA ASP A 30 -1.19 -14.68 -8.49
C ASP A 30 -1.84 -15.26 -9.76
N ARG A 31 -2.05 -14.45 -10.79
CA ARG A 31 -2.65 -14.92 -12.05
C ARG A 31 -1.80 -15.94 -12.78
N ASP A 32 -0.49 -15.79 -12.68
CA ASP A 32 0.48 -16.65 -13.36
C ASP A 32 1.41 -17.31 -12.34
N HIS A 33 1.84 -18.53 -12.63
CA HIS A 33 2.83 -19.24 -11.83
C HIS A 33 4.25 -18.84 -12.26
N PRO A 34 5.20 -18.56 -11.33
CA PRO A 34 6.55 -18.12 -11.68
C PRO A 34 7.42 -19.19 -12.35
N GLY A 35 7.01 -20.45 -12.35
CA GLY A 35 7.84 -21.55 -12.84
C GLY A 35 9.07 -21.77 -11.95
N ALA A 36 10.25 -21.81 -12.59
CA ALA A 36 11.52 -22.01 -11.88
C ALA A 36 12.09 -20.74 -11.23
N ASP A 37 11.51 -19.58 -11.52
CA ASP A 37 12.01 -18.28 -11.05
C ASP A 37 11.41 -17.89 -9.67
N GLY A 38 10.51 -18.71 -9.14
CA GLY A 38 9.90 -18.48 -7.84
C GLY A 38 10.83 -18.75 -6.66
N HIS A 39 10.54 -18.16 -5.51
CA HIS A 39 11.26 -18.42 -4.26
C HIS A 39 11.07 -19.89 -3.82
N PRO A 40 12.15 -20.66 -3.53
CA PRO A 40 12.07 -22.12 -3.35
C PRO A 40 11.27 -22.57 -2.11
N ALA A 41 11.07 -21.70 -1.14
CA ALA A 41 10.31 -22.01 0.09
C ALA A 41 8.84 -21.56 0.04
N VAL A 42 8.34 -21.11 -1.13
CA VAL A 42 6.97 -20.56 -1.30
C VAL A 42 6.14 -21.50 -2.16
N ASP A 43 4.92 -21.80 -1.72
CA ASP A 43 3.91 -22.50 -2.53
C ASP A 43 3.21 -21.49 -3.45
N TYR A 44 3.50 -21.55 -4.74
CA TYR A 44 2.89 -20.67 -5.73
C TYR A 44 1.68 -21.34 -6.38
N ARG A 45 0.54 -20.65 -6.40
CA ARG A 45 -0.68 -21.13 -7.07
C ARG A 45 -1.21 -20.09 -8.04
N ALA A 46 -1.46 -20.48 -9.28
CA ALA A 46 -2.08 -19.62 -10.27
C ALA A 46 -3.58 -19.55 -10.05
N LEU A 47 -4.12 -18.35 -9.80
CA LEU A 47 -5.53 -18.14 -9.52
C LEU A 47 -6.00 -16.76 -9.96
N ASP A 48 -7.15 -16.69 -10.63
CA ASP A 48 -7.88 -15.43 -10.85
C ASP A 48 -8.67 -15.09 -9.57
N LEU A 49 -8.26 -14.07 -8.85
CA LEU A 49 -8.92 -13.66 -7.60
C LEU A 49 -10.34 -13.13 -7.80
N THR A 50 -10.77 -12.89 -9.04
CA THR A 50 -12.16 -12.57 -9.35
C THR A 50 -13.07 -13.81 -9.41
N ASP A 51 -12.51 -15.02 -9.38
CA ASP A 51 -13.24 -16.27 -9.19
C ASP A 51 -13.48 -16.54 -7.69
N PRO A 52 -14.72 -16.36 -7.20
CA PRO A 52 -15.01 -16.56 -5.78
C PRO A 52 -14.85 -18.02 -5.34
N GLY A 53 -15.14 -19.00 -6.24
CA GLY A 53 -15.03 -20.42 -5.93
C GLY A 53 -13.59 -20.83 -5.66
N GLY A 54 -12.70 -20.52 -6.60
CA GLY A 54 -11.28 -20.82 -6.46
C GLY A 54 -10.64 -20.15 -5.26
N VAL A 55 -11.00 -18.90 -4.95
CA VAL A 55 -10.50 -18.18 -3.76
C VAL A 55 -10.95 -18.86 -2.46
N PHE A 56 -12.23 -19.23 -2.35
CA PHE A 56 -12.75 -19.91 -1.17
C PHE A 56 -12.14 -21.30 -0.98
N ASP A 57 -11.98 -22.07 -2.07
CA ASP A 57 -11.40 -23.41 -2.02
C ASP A 57 -9.97 -23.36 -1.50
N VAL A 58 -9.14 -22.47 -2.06
CA VAL A 58 -7.73 -22.33 -1.64
C VAL A 58 -7.60 -21.85 -0.19
N LEU A 59 -8.34 -20.81 0.22
CA LEU A 59 -8.24 -20.31 1.60
C LEU A 59 -8.79 -21.32 2.61
N THR A 60 -9.79 -22.12 2.24
CA THR A 60 -10.27 -23.21 3.10
C THR A 60 -9.27 -24.37 3.19
N GLU A 61 -8.58 -24.71 2.09
CA GLU A 61 -7.56 -25.76 2.07
C GLU A 61 -6.31 -25.37 2.88
N VAL A 62 -5.83 -24.13 2.69
CA VAL A 62 -4.63 -23.63 3.35
C VAL A 62 -4.88 -23.32 4.84
N ASP A 63 -6.08 -22.89 5.20
CA ASP A 63 -6.50 -22.49 6.57
C ASP A 63 -5.48 -21.52 7.22
N PRO A 64 -5.21 -20.35 6.58
CA PRO A 64 -4.13 -19.48 7.00
C PRO A 64 -4.42 -18.72 8.30
N ASP A 65 -3.36 -18.43 9.07
CA ASP A 65 -3.40 -17.50 10.22
C ASP A 65 -3.63 -16.04 9.76
N ALA A 66 -3.12 -15.71 8.56
CA ALA A 66 -3.18 -14.36 8.01
C ALA A 66 -3.23 -14.34 6.48
N VAL A 67 -3.84 -13.30 5.94
CA VAL A 67 -3.86 -13.01 4.49
C VAL A 67 -3.29 -11.62 4.23
N VAL A 68 -2.28 -11.54 3.36
CA VAL A 68 -1.77 -10.29 2.81
C VAL A 68 -2.35 -10.09 1.41
N HIS A 69 -3.37 -9.25 1.29
CA HIS A 69 -4.00 -8.95 0.01
C HIS A 69 -3.31 -7.77 -0.68
N TRP A 70 -2.36 -8.08 -1.56
CA TRP A 70 -1.54 -7.09 -2.27
C TRP A 70 -1.84 -7.00 -3.77
N ALA A 71 -2.63 -7.94 -4.29
CA ALA A 71 -3.04 -7.97 -5.69
C ALA A 71 -3.97 -6.81 -6.05
N ALA A 72 -3.59 -6.03 -7.05
CA ALA A 72 -4.42 -4.98 -7.63
C ALA A 72 -3.92 -4.61 -9.04
N ILE A 73 -4.77 -3.96 -9.84
CA ILE A 73 -4.31 -3.10 -10.93
C ILE A 73 -3.85 -1.81 -10.27
N PRO A 74 -2.53 -1.48 -10.28
CA PRO A 74 -1.94 -0.58 -9.27
C PRO A 74 -2.05 0.92 -9.59
N VAL A 75 -2.45 1.28 -10.81
CA VAL A 75 -2.40 2.67 -11.30
C VAL A 75 -3.62 3.01 -12.15
N ALA A 76 -4.16 4.22 -11.98
CA ALA A 76 -5.18 4.76 -12.86
C ALA A 76 -4.61 4.98 -14.28
N GLY A 77 -5.44 4.82 -15.31
CA GLY A 77 -5.10 5.11 -16.70
C GLY A 77 -4.34 4.02 -17.45
N THR A 78 -3.80 2.99 -16.81
CA THR A 78 -3.14 1.85 -17.48
C THR A 78 -4.16 0.91 -18.13
N ARG A 79 -5.38 0.90 -17.64
CA ARG A 79 -6.53 0.15 -18.15
C ARG A 79 -7.80 0.99 -18.07
N PRO A 80 -8.89 0.62 -18.81
CA PRO A 80 -10.17 1.28 -18.64
C PRO A 80 -10.61 1.31 -17.17
N GLY A 81 -11.08 2.45 -16.66
CA GLY A 81 -11.41 2.63 -15.25
C GLY A 81 -12.39 1.59 -14.70
N VAL A 82 -13.38 1.17 -15.52
CA VAL A 82 -14.33 0.11 -15.12
C VAL A 82 -13.64 -1.25 -14.92
N GLU A 83 -12.60 -1.56 -15.69
CA GLU A 83 -11.81 -2.79 -15.54
C GLU A 83 -10.99 -2.75 -14.24
N THR A 84 -10.31 -1.63 -13.98
CA THR A 84 -9.57 -1.40 -12.74
C THR A 84 -10.47 -1.52 -11.53
N TYR A 85 -11.59 -0.81 -11.53
CA TYR A 85 -12.56 -0.83 -10.44
C TYR A 85 -13.10 -2.24 -10.20
N ARG A 86 -13.60 -2.90 -11.26
CA ARG A 86 -14.16 -4.26 -11.17
C ARG A 86 -13.14 -5.27 -10.65
N ASN A 87 -11.92 -5.28 -11.21
CA ASN A 87 -10.88 -6.22 -10.79
C ASN A 87 -10.53 -6.03 -9.32
N ASN A 88 -10.21 -4.81 -8.91
CA ASN A 88 -9.72 -4.53 -7.58
C ASN A 88 -10.79 -4.79 -6.51
N THR A 89 -12.03 -4.34 -6.74
CA THR A 89 -13.10 -4.50 -5.76
C THR A 89 -13.59 -5.93 -5.65
N LEU A 90 -13.69 -6.66 -6.77
CA LEU A 90 -14.17 -8.05 -6.76
C LEU A 90 -13.12 -8.98 -6.14
N ALA A 91 -11.84 -8.83 -6.52
CA ALA A 91 -10.74 -9.58 -5.90
C ALA A 91 -10.68 -9.35 -4.39
N ALA A 92 -10.71 -8.08 -3.94
CA ALA A 92 -10.72 -7.76 -2.52
C ALA A 92 -11.94 -8.34 -1.80
N HIS A 93 -13.14 -8.24 -2.39
CA HIS A 93 -14.35 -8.83 -1.80
C HIS A 93 -14.21 -10.34 -1.58
N ASN A 94 -13.73 -11.06 -2.60
CA ASN A 94 -13.58 -12.52 -2.53
C ASN A 94 -12.53 -12.91 -1.49
N VAL A 95 -11.32 -12.32 -1.58
CA VAL A 95 -10.20 -12.65 -0.69
C VAL A 95 -10.50 -12.30 0.76
N LEU A 96 -10.96 -11.08 1.04
CA LEU A 96 -11.22 -10.64 2.42
C LEU A 96 -12.41 -11.41 3.03
N THR A 97 -13.45 -11.70 2.23
CA THR A 97 -14.60 -12.48 2.72
C THR A 97 -14.18 -13.91 3.05
N ALA A 98 -13.36 -14.54 2.21
CA ALA A 98 -12.85 -15.89 2.48
C ALA A 98 -11.93 -15.90 3.70
N ALA A 99 -10.99 -14.93 3.80
CA ALA A 99 -10.12 -14.76 4.96
C ALA A 99 -10.90 -14.63 6.28
N GLY A 100 -11.90 -13.74 6.31
CA GLY A 100 -12.76 -13.57 7.49
C GLY A 100 -13.47 -14.86 7.90
N ARG A 101 -13.92 -15.67 6.95
CA ARG A 101 -14.63 -16.93 7.23
C ARG A 101 -13.75 -18.04 7.81
N VAL A 102 -12.47 -18.08 7.43
CA VAL A 102 -11.48 -18.99 8.05
C VAL A 102 -10.86 -18.40 9.32
N GLY A 103 -11.24 -17.18 9.73
CA GLY A 103 -10.73 -16.54 10.92
C GLY A 103 -9.35 -15.90 10.78
N ALA A 104 -8.85 -15.79 9.54
CA ALA A 104 -7.54 -15.19 9.25
C ALA A 104 -7.58 -13.66 9.44
N ARG A 105 -6.55 -13.09 10.07
CA ARG A 105 -6.34 -11.63 10.05
C ARG A 105 -5.98 -11.16 8.65
N VAL A 106 -6.22 -9.89 8.34
CA VAL A 106 -5.97 -9.35 7.00
C VAL A 106 -5.08 -8.12 7.06
N VAL A 107 -4.07 -8.09 6.20
CA VAL A 107 -3.34 -6.88 5.80
C VAL A 107 -3.62 -6.65 4.32
N GLN A 108 -4.17 -5.48 3.95
CA GLN A 108 -4.49 -5.20 2.55
C GLN A 108 -3.81 -3.93 2.04
N ALA A 109 -3.45 -3.94 0.75
CA ALA A 109 -2.99 -2.74 0.06
C ALA A 109 -4.16 -1.80 -0.24
N SER A 110 -4.27 -0.71 0.51
CA SER A 110 -4.97 0.50 0.09
C SER A 110 -4.00 1.38 -0.72
N SER A 111 -4.10 2.69 -0.65
CA SER A 111 -3.23 3.67 -1.30
C SER A 111 -3.50 5.07 -0.75
N ASP A 112 -2.53 5.98 -0.83
CA ASP A 112 -2.74 7.41 -0.71
C ASP A 112 -3.70 7.96 -1.78
N GLY A 113 -3.81 7.27 -2.93
CA GLY A 113 -4.82 7.56 -3.95
C GLY A 113 -6.27 7.51 -3.44
N ALA A 114 -6.54 6.85 -2.32
CA ALA A 114 -7.86 6.85 -1.67
C ALA A 114 -8.27 8.25 -1.18
N TYR A 115 -7.31 9.11 -0.83
CA TYR A 115 -7.60 10.51 -0.46
C TYR A 115 -8.13 11.33 -1.62
N GLY A 116 -7.78 10.96 -2.87
CA GLY A 116 -8.25 11.64 -4.06
C GLY A 116 -7.37 12.80 -4.52
N PHE A 117 -6.12 12.86 -4.10
CA PHE A 117 -5.21 13.94 -4.50
C PHE A 117 -4.50 13.65 -5.82
N PHE A 118 -3.89 12.47 -5.93
CA PHE A 118 -2.94 12.15 -6.99
C PHE A 118 -3.56 12.13 -8.39
N PHE A 119 -4.79 11.66 -8.52
CA PHE A 119 -5.51 11.55 -9.79
C PHE A 119 -6.65 12.57 -9.93
N ALA A 120 -6.70 13.59 -9.08
CA ALA A 120 -7.64 14.68 -9.21
C ALA A 120 -7.36 15.49 -10.49
N ALA A 121 -8.41 16.02 -11.11
CA ALA A 121 -8.27 16.91 -12.27
C ALA A 121 -7.46 18.17 -11.92
N GLU A 122 -7.66 18.68 -10.71
CA GLU A 122 -6.85 19.73 -10.08
C GLU A 122 -6.57 19.27 -8.65
N THR A 123 -5.28 18.98 -8.32
CA THR A 123 -4.91 18.57 -6.97
C THR A 123 -5.26 19.69 -5.98
N PRO A 124 -6.13 19.46 -5.00
CA PRO A 124 -6.54 20.48 -4.05
C PRO A 124 -5.43 20.76 -3.01
N VAL A 125 -5.53 21.86 -2.29
CA VAL A 125 -4.84 22.03 -1.01
C VAL A 125 -5.53 21.13 0.02
N PRO A 126 -4.82 20.30 0.80
CA PRO A 126 -5.43 19.40 1.77
C PRO A 126 -6.09 20.18 2.92
N ASP A 127 -7.04 19.56 3.61
CA ASP A 127 -7.76 20.21 4.72
C ASP A 127 -6.79 20.55 5.88
N HIS A 128 -5.76 19.72 6.10
CA HIS A 128 -4.68 19.92 7.09
C HIS A 128 -3.38 19.22 6.67
N LEU A 129 -2.26 19.62 7.27
CA LEU A 129 -0.94 18.99 7.13
C LEU A 129 -0.26 18.80 8.50
N PRO A 130 0.31 17.61 8.78
CA PRO A 130 0.34 16.44 7.93
C PRO A 130 -1.04 15.79 7.76
N ILE A 131 -1.24 15.06 6.65
CA ILE A 131 -2.48 14.35 6.33
C ILE A 131 -2.56 13.10 7.21
N THR A 132 -3.55 13.06 8.09
CA THR A 132 -3.84 11.89 8.92
C THR A 132 -4.79 10.90 8.23
N GLU A 133 -4.93 9.69 8.76
CA GLU A 133 -5.86 8.69 8.22
C GLU A 133 -7.33 9.11 8.35
N GLU A 134 -7.63 10.10 9.17
CA GLU A 134 -8.97 10.70 9.36
C GLU A 134 -9.35 11.71 8.29
N HIS A 135 -8.38 12.14 7.44
CA HIS A 135 -8.68 13.01 6.33
C HIS A 135 -9.73 12.38 5.41
N ALA A 136 -10.64 13.18 4.89
CA ALA A 136 -11.73 12.69 4.04
C ALA A 136 -11.21 12.03 2.76
N LEU A 137 -11.82 10.91 2.39
CA LEU A 137 -11.53 10.17 1.16
C LEU A 137 -12.43 10.70 0.04
N ARG A 138 -11.84 11.34 -0.97
CA ARG A 138 -12.57 12.04 -2.05
C ARG A 138 -12.00 11.72 -3.45
N PRO A 139 -11.79 10.42 -3.81
CA PRO A 139 -11.21 10.07 -5.11
C PRO A 139 -12.12 10.45 -6.28
N GLU A 140 -11.52 10.95 -7.36
CA GLU A 140 -12.21 11.30 -8.60
C GLU A 140 -11.95 10.25 -9.70
N ASP A 141 -11.11 9.27 -9.43
CA ASP A 141 -10.71 8.22 -10.36
C ASP A 141 -11.15 6.82 -9.91
N ALA A 142 -11.15 5.87 -10.86
CA ALA A 142 -11.61 4.50 -10.59
C ALA A 142 -10.66 3.69 -9.70
N TYR A 143 -9.35 4.02 -9.70
CA TYR A 143 -8.37 3.34 -8.85
C TYR A 143 -8.55 3.78 -7.38
N GLY A 144 -8.50 5.09 -7.12
CA GLY A 144 -8.74 5.64 -5.78
C GLY A 144 -10.09 5.20 -5.21
N LEU A 145 -11.16 5.27 -6.04
CA LEU A 145 -12.48 4.76 -5.64
C LEU A 145 -12.43 3.28 -5.29
N SER A 146 -11.70 2.44 -6.07
CA SER A 146 -11.56 1.02 -5.75
C SER A 146 -10.91 0.81 -4.39
N LYS A 147 -9.92 1.64 -4.01
CA LYS A 147 -9.24 1.56 -2.71
C LYS A 147 -10.16 1.95 -1.55
N VAL A 148 -10.98 2.99 -1.70
CA VAL A 148 -12.01 3.32 -0.71
C VAL A 148 -12.98 2.15 -0.52
N VAL A 149 -13.46 1.54 -1.60
CA VAL A 149 -14.36 0.39 -1.53
C VAL A 149 -13.69 -0.83 -0.88
N THR A 150 -12.41 -1.09 -1.15
CA THR A 150 -11.70 -2.21 -0.49
C THR A 150 -11.55 -1.97 1.02
N GLU A 151 -11.36 -0.75 1.48
CA GLU A 151 -11.39 -0.44 2.92
C GLU A 151 -12.79 -0.66 3.53
N GLU A 152 -13.87 -0.31 2.84
CA GLU A 152 -15.24 -0.57 3.31
C GLU A 152 -15.56 -2.08 3.37
N ILE A 153 -15.02 -2.88 2.43
CA ILE A 153 -15.07 -4.34 2.51
C ILE A 153 -14.32 -4.82 3.76
N GLY A 154 -13.11 -4.29 4.02
CA GLY A 154 -12.33 -4.59 5.22
C GLY A 154 -13.09 -4.28 6.52
N LYS A 155 -13.72 -3.11 6.62
CA LYS A 155 -14.59 -2.71 7.74
C LYS A 155 -15.75 -3.68 7.93
N THR A 156 -16.33 -4.16 6.83
CA THR A 156 -17.45 -5.10 6.87
C THR A 156 -17.01 -6.47 7.37
N VAL A 157 -15.90 -7.00 6.87
CA VAL A 157 -15.32 -8.27 7.29
C VAL A 157 -14.93 -8.22 8.77
N ALA A 158 -14.23 -7.17 9.20
CA ALA A 158 -13.86 -6.99 10.60
C ALA A 158 -15.07 -7.01 11.55
N ARG A 159 -16.17 -6.33 11.17
CA ARG A 159 -17.40 -6.33 11.99
C ARG A 159 -18.14 -7.67 11.99
N ARG A 160 -18.21 -8.33 10.83
CA ARG A 160 -18.98 -9.56 10.64
C ARG A 160 -18.29 -10.77 11.27
N ASP A 161 -16.96 -10.89 11.03
CA ASP A 161 -16.20 -12.10 11.35
C ASP A 161 -15.32 -11.93 12.59
N GLY A 162 -15.18 -10.70 13.10
CA GLY A 162 -14.42 -10.42 14.33
C GLY A 162 -12.89 -10.46 14.14
N VAL A 163 -12.39 -10.49 12.91
CA VAL A 163 -10.96 -10.51 12.59
C VAL A 163 -10.38 -9.09 12.50
N GLY A 164 -9.09 -8.95 12.79
CA GLY A 164 -8.37 -7.69 12.58
C GLY A 164 -8.08 -7.47 11.10
N VAL A 165 -8.31 -6.25 10.62
CA VAL A 165 -8.03 -5.83 9.23
C VAL A 165 -7.22 -4.54 9.23
N ALA A 166 -6.00 -4.58 8.68
CA ALA A 166 -5.16 -3.41 8.44
C ALA A 166 -5.20 -3.03 6.96
N SER A 167 -5.53 -1.77 6.66
CA SER A 167 -5.45 -1.20 5.31
C SER A 167 -4.27 -0.26 5.25
N LEU A 168 -3.24 -0.61 4.49
CA LEU A 168 -2.04 0.20 4.34
C LEU A 168 -2.23 1.16 3.16
N ARG A 169 -1.96 2.45 3.37
CA ARG A 169 -2.04 3.51 2.35
C ARG A 169 -0.62 3.94 1.93
N PRO A 170 0.11 3.11 1.15
CA PRO A 170 1.40 3.54 0.66
C PRO A 170 1.25 4.71 -0.32
N SER A 171 2.20 5.64 -0.25
CA SER A 171 2.45 6.59 -1.31
C SER A 171 3.29 5.95 -2.41
N TRP A 172 3.91 6.72 -3.30
CA TRP A 172 4.66 6.19 -4.43
C TRP A 172 5.83 5.30 -3.98
N ILE A 173 5.67 3.98 -4.13
CA ILE A 173 6.66 3.01 -3.68
C ILE A 173 7.90 3.06 -4.57
N GLN A 174 9.06 3.25 -3.96
CA GLN A 174 10.38 3.21 -4.57
C GLN A 174 11.08 1.90 -4.21
N THR A 175 11.98 1.43 -5.07
CA THR A 175 12.81 0.24 -4.78
C THR A 175 14.28 0.59 -4.74
N PRO A 176 15.09 -0.07 -3.92
CA PRO A 176 16.52 0.22 -3.83
C PRO A 176 17.21 0.20 -5.20
N GLY A 177 17.94 1.26 -5.53
CA GLY A 177 18.58 1.45 -6.82
C GLY A 177 17.65 1.85 -7.98
N ASP A 178 16.35 2.03 -7.71
CA ASP A 178 15.34 2.49 -8.65
C ASP A 178 14.38 3.45 -7.93
N TYR A 179 14.79 4.72 -7.87
CA TYR A 179 14.09 5.80 -7.19
C TYR A 179 13.64 6.88 -8.20
N PRO A 180 12.61 6.64 -9.03
CA PRO A 180 12.13 7.62 -10.01
C PRO A 180 11.76 8.97 -9.41
N CYS A 181 11.43 9.04 -8.12
CA CYS A 181 11.23 10.33 -7.44
C CYS A 181 12.51 11.17 -7.31
N ARG A 182 13.66 10.63 -7.72
CA ARG A 182 14.98 11.32 -7.76
C ARG A 182 15.49 11.56 -9.18
N ASP A 183 14.77 11.13 -10.20
CA ASP A 183 15.13 11.42 -11.58
C ASP A 183 15.18 12.93 -11.82
N GLU A 184 16.13 13.38 -12.64
CA GLU A 184 16.34 14.79 -12.93
C GLU A 184 15.06 15.48 -13.43
N GLU A 185 14.28 14.78 -14.27
CA GLU A 185 13.01 15.26 -14.79
C GLU A 185 11.99 15.51 -13.66
N TYR A 186 11.88 14.58 -12.71
CA TYR A 186 10.97 14.72 -11.56
C TYR A 186 11.43 15.84 -10.61
N VAL A 187 12.72 15.88 -10.28
CA VAL A 187 13.25 16.85 -9.29
C VAL A 187 13.23 18.28 -9.84
N SER A 188 13.37 18.45 -11.17
CA SER A 188 13.35 19.76 -11.81
C SER A 188 11.96 20.32 -12.09
N ASP A 189 10.92 19.46 -12.11
CA ASP A 189 9.54 19.87 -12.32
C ASP A 189 8.72 19.75 -11.02
N LEU A 190 8.41 20.90 -10.43
CA LEU A 190 7.62 20.95 -9.19
C LEU A 190 6.24 20.29 -9.36
N ALA A 191 5.65 20.35 -10.54
CA ALA A 191 4.34 19.76 -10.82
C ALA A 191 4.37 18.22 -10.85
N ALA A 192 5.52 17.61 -11.16
CA ALA A 192 5.63 16.15 -11.29
C ALA A 192 5.25 15.40 -10.00
N GLY A 193 5.59 15.96 -8.83
CA GLY A 193 5.29 15.37 -7.52
C GLY A 193 4.12 16.01 -6.78
N ALA A 194 3.45 16.99 -7.40
CA ALA A 194 2.41 17.74 -6.71
C ALA A 194 1.22 16.86 -6.28
N GLY A 195 0.81 15.89 -7.10
CA GLY A 195 -0.36 15.05 -6.86
C GLY A 195 -0.34 14.23 -5.57
N ASN A 196 0.84 13.97 -4.99
CA ASN A 196 0.99 13.33 -3.68
C ASN A 196 1.84 14.14 -2.71
N TYR A 197 1.95 15.45 -2.96
CA TYR A 197 2.73 16.38 -2.16
C TYR A 197 4.19 15.92 -1.99
N TRP A 198 4.80 15.44 -3.09
CA TRP A 198 6.18 14.93 -3.17
C TRP A 198 6.51 13.80 -2.21
N SER A 199 5.49 13.06 -1.76
CA SER A 199 5.68 11.94 -0.85
C SER A 199 6.04 10.66 -1.61
N TYR A 200 6.78 9.78 -0.96
CA TYR A 200 7.21 8.48 -1.44
C TYR A 200 7.35 7.51 -0.27
N VAL A 201 7.64 6.25 -0.54
CA VAL A 201 8.04 5.28 0.48
C VAL A 201 9.01 4.25 -0.13
N ASP A 202 10.03 3.82 0.61
CA ASP A 202 10.87 2.67 0.24
C ASP A 202 10.07 1.38 0.40
N VAL A 203 10.22 0.45 -0.55
CA VAL A 203 9.51 -0.83 -0.51
C VAL A 203 9.80 -1.64 0.77
N ARG A 204 10.98 -1.48 1.35
CA ARG A 204 11.37 -2.19 2.59
C ARG A 204 10.62 -1.63 3.80
N ASP A 205 10.35 -0.31 3.86
CA ASP A 205 9.49 0.26 4.88
C ASP A 205 8.04 -0.20 4.72
N VAL A 206 7.58 -0.41 3.47
CA VAL A 206 6.28 -1.06 3.22
C VAL A 206 6.26 -2.48 3.78
N VAL A 207 7.30 -3.27 3.53
CA VAL A 207 7.44 -4.66 4.04
C VAL A 207 7.46 -4.68 5.57
N ASP A 208 8.23 -3.78 6.19
CA ASP A 208 8.31 -3.66 7.64
C ASP A 208 6.94 -3.30 8.26
N LEU A 209 6.14 -2.45 7.60
CA LEU A 209 4.77 -2.14 8.04
C LEU A 209 3.81 -3.33 7.86
N VAL A 210 3.93 -4.08 6.76
CA VAL A 210 3.17 -5.33 6.58
C VAL A 210 3.45 -6.30 7.73
N GLU A 211 4.73 -6.51 8.07
CA GLU A 211 5.13 -7.40 9.16
C GLU A 211 4.65 -6.91 10.54
N ALA A 212 4.76 -5.60 10.79
CA ALA A 212 4.25 -4.99 12.01
C ALA A 212 2.72 -5.17 12.14
N ALA A 213 1.97 -5.03 11.05
CA ALA A 213 0.52 -5.25 11.02
C ALA A 213 0.13 -6.73 11.16
N LEU A 214 0.97 -7.66 10.69
CA LEU A 214 0.77 -9.10 10.87
C LEU A 214 1.03 -9.56 12.31
N THR A 215 1.99 -8.96 12.99
CA THR A 215 2.41 -9.38 14.34
C THR A 215 1.76 -8.55 15.45
N GLY A 216 1.39 -7.31 15.16
CA GLY A 216 0.75 -6.39 16.09
C GLY A 216 -0.72 -6.71 16.37
N GLU A 217 -1.28 -6.03 17.37
CA GLU A 217 -2.70 -6.16 17.71
C GLU A 217 -3.55 -5.15 16.92
N VAL A 218 -4.09 -5.57 15.79
CA VAL A 218 -5.07 -4.78 15.02
C VAL A 218 -6.48 -5.19 15.42
N ARG A 219 -7.22 -4.30 16.07
CA ARG A 219 -8.62 -4.53 16.46
C ARG A 219 -9.58 -3.87 15.50
N GLY A 220 -10.54 -4.63 14.99
CA GLY A 220 -11.49 -4.15 13.99
C GLY A 220 -10.77 -3.83 12.67
N HIS A 221 -11.16 -2.72 12.04
CA HIS A 221 -10.47 -2.20 10.86
C HIS A 221 -9.65 -0.96 11.22
N GLN A 222 -8.40 -0.93 10.79
CA GLN A 222 -7.52 0.24 10.92
C GLN A 222 -6.87 0.56 9.57
N ALA A 223 -6.88 1.83 9.20
CA ALA A 223 -6.06 2.32 8.09
C ALA A 223 -4.76 2.91 8.63
N PHE A 224 -3.67 2.79 7.87
CA PHE A 224 -2.35 3.32 8.21
C PHE A 224 -1.70 3.99 7.01
N ASN A 225 -1.26 5.23 7.16
CA ASN A 225 -0.38 5.87 6.17
C ASN A 225 0.97 5.16 6.13
N CYS A 226 1.50 4.99 4.93
CA CYS A 226 2.77 4.33 4.67
C CYS A 226 3.60 5.21 3.75
N VAL A 227 4.37 6.13 4.34
CA VAL A 227 5.17 7.12 3.61
C VAL A 227 6.57 7.21 4.22
N GLY A 228 7.54 7.67 3.43
CA GLY A 228 8.89 7.92 3.88
C GLY A 228 8.97 9.08 4.89
N PRO A 229 10.12 9.26 5.56
CA PRO A 229 10.25 10.26 6.62
C PRO A 229 10.28 11.70 6.09
N ASP A 230 10.62 11.89 4.84
CA ASP A 230 10.84 13.18 4.20
C ASP A 230 10.18 13.26 2.81
N ASN A 231 10.11 14.45 2.24
CA ASN A 231 9.64 14.60 0.86
C ASN A 231 10.77 14.39 -0.15
N ALA A 232 10.42 13.96 -1.35
CA ALA A 232 11.35 13.61 -2.41
C ALA A 232 12.24 14.78 -2.87
N LEU A 233 11.86 16.03 -2.66
CA LEU A 233 12.64 17.20 -3.07
C LEU A 233 13.62 17.70 -2.01
N GLY A 234 13.49 17.26 -0.74
CA GLY A 234 14.35 17.67 0.36
C GLY A 234 14.29 19.18 0.65
N ARG A 235 13.15 19.79 0.37
CA ARG A 235 12.88 21.22 0.58
C ARG A 235 11.76 21.39 1.61
N PRO A 236 11.71 22.51 2.34
CA PRO A 236 10.61 22.76 3.27
C PRO A 236 9.25 22.61 2.59
N LEU A 237 8.38 21.71 3.13
CA LEU A 237 7.09 21.38 2.50
C LEU A 237 6.21 22.63 2.34
N ARG A 238 6.24 23.56 3.29
CA ARG A 238 5.50 24.82 3.20
C ARG A 238 5.90 25.66 1.99
N GLU A 239 7.20 25.73 1.67
CA GLU A 239 7.69 26.44 0.48
C GLU A 239 7.22 25.78 -0.81
N LEU A 240 7.22 24.43 -0.85
CA LEU A 240 6.72 23.66 -1.99
C LEU A 240 5.22 23.91 -2.20
N MET A 241 4.43 23.89 -1.13
CA MET A 241 2.99 24.16 -1.16
C MET A 241 2.70 25.59 -1.66
N GLU A 242 3.37 26.59 -1.14
CA GLU A 242 3.22 27.98 -1.58
C GLU A 242 3.61 28.16 -3.04
N ALA A 243 4.71 27.52 -3.48
CA ALA A 243 5.19 27.65 -4.86
C ALA A 243 4.26 26.97 -5.87
N GLN A 244 3.69 25.81 -5.53
CA GLN A 244 2.85 25.02 -6.42
C GLN A 244 1.38 25.43 -6.38
N TYR A 245 0.83 25.63 -5.19
CA TYR A 245 -0.62 25.85 -5.00
C TYR A 245 -0.96 27.30 -4.61
N GLY A 246 0.04 28.13 -4.34
CA GLY A 246 -0.16 29.49 -3.82
C GLY A 246 -0.77 29.55 -2.42
N ALA A 247 -0.83 28.43 -1.71
CA ALA A 247 -1.44 28.34 -0.39
C ALA A 247 -0.89 27.16 0.42
N VAL A 248 -0.94 27.32 1.75
CA VAL A 248 -0.72 26.25 2.73
C VAL A 248 -1.98 26.17 3.59
N PRO A 249 -2.47 24.97 3.97
CA PRO A 249 -3.62 24.87 4.86
C PRO A 249 -3.39 25.63 6.16
N ALA A 250 -4.45 26.22 6.71
CA ALA A 250 -4.35 26.99 7.98
C ALA A 250 -3.89 26.09 9.15
N ASP A 251 -4.32 24.84 9.14
CA ASP A 251 -3.86 23.79 10.06
C ASP A 251 -2.69 23.04 9.40
N CYS A 252 -1.47 23.53 9.69
CA CYS A 252 -0.25 22.93 9.17
C CYS A 252 0.82 22.92 10.25
N SER A 253 1.18 21.73 10.74
CA SER A 253 2.23 21.51 11.74
C SER A 253 3.51 20.88 11.17
N VAL A 254 3.58 20.62 9.85
CA VAL A 254 4.77 20.04 9.20
C VAL A 254 5.96 20.98 9.32
N VAL A 255 7.12 20.44 9.71
CA VAL A 255 8.36 21.15 9.92
C VAL A 255 9.41 20.70 8.89
N GLY A 256 10.09 21.67 8.28
CA GLY A 256 11.16 21.39 7.32
C GLY A 256 10.66 20.60 6.12
N ASP A 257 11.43 19.63 5.73
CA ASP A 257 11.20 18.74 4.58
C ASP A 257 10.52 17.40 4.92
N ALA A 258 9.91 17.30 6.11
CA ALA A 258 9.13 16.14 6.49
C ALA A 258 8.03 15.83 5.46
N ALA A 259 7.63 14.55 5.38
CA ALA A 259 6.57 14.11 4.48
C ALA A 259 5.23 14.81 4.77
N ALA A 260 4.36 14.84 3.76
CA ALA A 260 3.03 15.47 3.87
C ALA A 260 2.03 14.64 4.67
N TYR A 261 2.31 13.38 4.96
CA TYR A 261 1.40 12.46 5.65
C TYR A 261 1.90 12.11 7.04
N ASP A 262 0.99 11.98 7.98
CA ASP A 262 1.26 11.55 9.35
C ASP A 262 1.37 10.02 9.43
N THR A 263 2.39 9.51 10.10
CA THR A 263 2.60 8.08 10.35
C THR A 263 2.53 7.73 11.83
N SER A 264 2.22 8.69 12.70
CA SER A 264 2.21 8.52 14.16
C SER A 264 1.28 7.40 14.62
N LYS A 265 0.15 7.20 13.95
CA LYS A 265 -0.77 6.11 14.24
C LYS A 265 -0.13 4.72 14.08
N ALA A 266 0.67 4.52 13.03
CA ALA A 266 1.40 3.28 12.84
C ALA A 266 2.48 3.10 13.92
N THR A 267 3.16 4.17 14.31
CA THR A 267 4.11 4.16 15.42
C THR A 267 3.45 3.78 16.74
N GLU A 268 2.33 4.41 17.07
CA GLU A 268 1.62 4.20 18.34
C GLU A 268 1.00 2.80 18.46
N LEU A 269 0.39 2.30 17.39
CA LEU A 269 -0.36 1.05 17.44
C LEU A 269 0.48 -0.18 17.06
N LEU A 270 1.49 -0.01 16.19
CA LEU A 270 2.26 -1.11 15.64
C LEU A 270 3.76 -1.03 15.94
N GLY A 271 4.24 0.09 16.51
CA GLY A 271 5.66 0.32 16.75
C GLY A 271 6.47 0.51 15.45
N TRP A 272 5.81 0.87 14.34
CA TRP A 272 6.46 1.07 13.05
C TRP A 272 6.75 2.54 12.79
N GLU A 273 7.95 2.80 12.29
CA GLU A 273 8.38 4.11 11.79
C GLU A 273 9.08 3.95 10.43
N PRO A 274 8.90 4.88 9.48
CA PRO A 274 9.67 4.87 8.25
C PRO A 274 11.13 5.22 8.57
N THR A 275 12.06 4.40 8.11
CA THR A 275 13.49 4.54 8.42
C THR A 275 14.35 4.86 7.21
N ARG A 276 13.81 4.72 5.99
CA ARG A 276 14.59 4.84 4.75
C ARG A 276 14.27 6.14 4.02
N SER A 277 15.20 7.09 4.13
CA SER A 277 15.19 8.30 3.31
C SER A 277 15.83 8.02 1.94
N TRP A 278 15.33 8.67 0.91
CA TRP A 278 15.94 8.66 -0.42
C TRP A 278 17.43 9.11 -0.39
N ARG A 279 17.84 9.85 0.63
CA ARG A 279 19.21 10.38 0.76
C ARG A 279 20.28 9.30 0.85
N GLU A 280 19.91 8.16 1.42
CA GLU A 280 20.77 6.98 1.51
C GLU A 280 20.27 5.86 0.59
N ALA A 281 18.97 5.61 0.60
CA ALA A 281 18.37 4.43 -0.03
C ALA A 281 18.35 4.48 -1.57
N ALA A 282 18.35 5.68 -2.18
CA ALA A 282 18.35 5.81 -3.63
C ALA A 282 19.64 5.28 -4.29
N ASP A 283 20.78 5.41 -3.59
CA ASP A 283 22.08 4.98 -4.10
C ASP A 283 22.47 3.55 -3.68
N GLU A 284 21.61 2.88 -2.90
CA GLU A 284 21.88 1.51 -2.46
C GLU A 284 21.77 0.50 -3.62
N THR A 285 22.69 -0.46 -3.61
CA THR A 285 22.64 -1.59 -4.53
C THR A 285 22.12 -2.82 -3.77
N VAL A 286 20.86 -3.15 -3.98
CA VAL A 286 20.20 -4.33 -3.38
C VAL A 286 19.70 -5.23 -4.51
N SER A 287 20.01 -6.52 -4.44
CA SER A 287 19.45 -7.47 -5.39
C SER A 287 17.94 -7.57 -5.18
N PRO A 288 17.13 -7.36 -6.24
CA PRO A 288 15.69 -7.55 -6.11
C PRO A 288 15.37 -9.01 -5.78
N PRO A 289 14.29 -9.26 -5.03
CA PRO A 289 13.81 -10.62 -4.78
C PRO A 289 13.48 -11.39 -6.05
N ALA A 290 13.50 -12.73 -5.96
CA ALA A 290 13.04 -13.61 -7.02
C ALA A 290 11.62 -13.29 -7.48
N GLY A 291 11.33 -13.39 -8.77
CA GLY A 291 10.09 -12.92 -9.41
C GLY A 291 9.00 -13.96 -9.58
#